data_4d2ff923403cf43c91d75bed1af109e3
#
_entry.id   4d2ff923403cf43c91d75bed1af109e3
#
_cell.length_a   1.000
_cell.length_b   1.000
_cell.length_c   1.000
_cell.angle_alpha   90.00
_cell.angle_beta   90.00
_cell.angle_gamma   90.00
#
_symmetry.space_group_name_H-M   'P 1'
#
loop_
_entity.id
_entity.type
_entity.pdbx_description
1 polymer ?
#
loop_
_entity_poly.entity_id
_entity_poly.type
_entity_poly.pdbx_seq_one_letter_code
_entity_poly.pdbx_strand_id
1 'polypeptide(L)'
;MKIAFCLFKYSPYSGLSLDFGRILEECLNRGHSAHVFVSEWQGEHPEGAQFTVLESPKISLKFSNHAQNEQFHNKLQVELKKQAFDVVVGFNKMPGLDLYYGADSCYVGDKVPQYPAIYKLTRRYKGRYSFEEAVFGVKSQTLILSLSERQKSEYQEYY
;
A
#
# COMPACT_ATOMS: atom_id res chain seq x y z
N MET A 1 -17.68 7.91 8.84
CA MET A 1 -16.55 7.00 9.14
C MET A 1 -15.26 7.80 9.09
N LYS A 2 -14.27 7.40 9.89
CA LYS A 2 -12.92 7.95 9.86
C LYS A 2 -11.98 6.96 9.15
N ILE A 3 -11.50 7.32 7.98
CA ILE A 3 -10.76 6.44 7.07
C ILE A 3 -9.29 6.81 7.08
N ALA A 4 -8.40 5.82 7.30
CA ALA A 4 -6.96 5.96 7.06
C ALA A 4 -6.63 5.48 5.64
N PHE A 5 -6.08 6.35 4.82
CA PHE A 5 -5.58 6.00 3.48
C PHE A 5 -4.06 5.89 3.51
N CYS A 6 -3.53 4.77 3.05
CA CYS A 6 -2.11 4.45 3.12
C CYS A 6 -1.55 4.19 1.72
N LEU A 7 -0.60 4.99 1.30
CA LEU A 7 0.11 4.79 0.03
C LEU A 7 1.58 5.18 0.17
N PHE A 8 2.48 4.51 -0.57
CA PHE A 8 3.90 4.84 -0.47
C PHE A 8 4.20 6.20 -1.10
N LYS A 9 3.73 6.42 -2.32
CA LYS A 9 4.01 7.66 -3.06
C LYS A 9 2.79 8.10 -3.84
N TYR A 10 2.57 9.41 -3.86
CA TYR A 10 1.60 10.04 -4.73
C TYR A 10 2.31 10.84 -5.82
N SER A 11 1.92 10.61 -7.07
CA SER A 11 2.33 11.41 -8.22
C SER A 11 1.12 11.61 -9.14
N PRO A 12 0.79 12.85 -9.52
CA PRO A 12 -0.40 13.15 -10.33
C PRO A 12 -0.41 12.49 -11.72
N TYR A 13 0.73 11.92 -12.13
CA TYR A 13 0.89 11.25 -13.43
C TYR A 13 0.75 9.72 -13.36
N SER A 14 0.46 9.15 -12.20
CA SER A 14 0.33 7.70 -12.03
C SER A 14 -1.14 7.29 -11.99
N GLY A 15 -1.49 6.20 -12.68
CA GLY A 15 -2.86 5.67 -12.69
C GLY A 15 -3.37 5.36 -11.28
N LEU A 16 -2.53 4.76 -10.43
CA LEU A 16 -2.87 4.50 -9.02
C LEU A 16 -3.22 5.79 -8.26
N SER A 17 -2.47 6.87 -8.49
CA SER A 17 -2.72 8.15 -7.83
C SER A 17 -4.00 8.82 -8.32
N LEU A 18 -4.35 8.66 -9.60
CA LEU A 18 -5.62 9.16 -10.13
C LEU A 18 -6.82 8.43 -9.50
N ASP A 19 -6.74 7.11 -9.39
CA ASP A 19 -7.78 6.33 -8.73
C ASP A 19 -7.88 6.66 -7.24
N PHE A 20 -6.73 6.78 -6.56
CA PHE A 20 -6.67 7.23 -5.18
C PHE A 20 -7.37 8.60 -5.00
N GLY A 21 -7.04 9.58 -5.86
CA GLY A 21 -7.63 10.92 -5.79
C GLY A 21 -9.15 10.91 -5.91
N ARG A 22 -9.68 10.15 -6.88
CA ARG A 22 -11.13 9.98 -7.09
C ARG A 22 -11.82 9.30 -5.91
N ILE A 23 -11.20 8.27 -5.34
CA ILE A 23 -11.73 7.54 -4.17
C ILE A 23 -11.73 8.46 -2.94
N LEU A 24 -10.65 9.21 -2.72
CA LEU A 24 -10.55 10.16 -1.62
C LEU A 24 -11.63 11.24 -1.72
N GLU A 25 -11.77 11.87 -2.89
CA GLU A 25 -12.78 12.89 -3.17
C GLU A 25 -14.20 12.35 -2.92
N GLU A 26 -14.51 11.17 -3.42
CA GLU A 26 -15.84 10.55 -3.23
C GLU A 26 -16.12 10.24 -1.75
N CYS A 27 -15.12 9.79 -1.00
CA CYS A 27 -15.26 9.56 0.44
C CYS A 27 -15.56 10.87 1.20
N LEU A 28 -14.87 11.96 0.85
CA LEU A 28 -15.11 13.28 1.43
C LEU A 28 -16.50 13.82 1.08
N ASN A 29 -16.92 13.69 -0.18
CA ASN A 29 -18.25 14.10 -0.66
C ASN A 29 -19.38 13.35 0.06
N ARG A 30 -19.15 12.11 0.45
CA ARG A 30 -20.09 11.31 1.27
C ARG A 30 -20.06 11.65 2.77
N GLY A 31 -19.28 12.64 3.18
CA GLY A 31 -19.20 13.09 4.57
C GLY A 31 -18.33 12.21 5.46
N HIS A 32 -17.42 11.42 4.89
CA HIS A 32 -16.41 10.69 5.66
C HIS A 32 -15.23 11.61 5.98
N SER A 33 -14.58 11.43 7.13
CA SER A 33 -13.30 12.05 7.41
C SER A 33 -12.14 11.17 6.93
N ALA A 34 -11.17 11.78 6.28
CA ALA A 34 -10.03 11.08 5.69
C ALA A 34 -8.71 11.57 6.28
N HIS A 35 -7.82 10.63 6.59
CA HIS A 35 -6.43 10.90 6.94
C HIS A 35 -5.51 10.12 6.01
N VAL A 36 -4.70 10.82 5.24
CA VAL A 36 -3.77 10.25 4.26
C VAL A 36 -2.38 10.13 4.87
N PHE A 37 -1.83 8.92 4.87
CA PHE A 37 -0.47 8.61 5.25
C PHE A 37 0.34 8.27 4.01
N VAL A 38 1.40 9.02 3.76
CA VAL A 38 2.21 8.89 2.54
C VAL A 38 3.68 9.12 2.85
N SER A 39 4.61 8.48 2.12
CA SER A 39 6.05 8.77 2.28
C SER A 39 6.53 9.93 1.41
N GLU A 40 5.88 10.16 0.27
CA GLU A 40 6.21 11.22 -0.67
C GLU A 40 4.94 11.68 -1.40
N TRP A 41 4.73 12.98 -1.44
CA TRP A 41 3.59 13.59 -2.14
C TRP A 41 4.06 14.66 -3.12
N GLN A 42 3.56 14.61 -4.35
CA GLN A 42 3.82 15.60 -5.39
C GLN A 42 2.53 16.36 -5.72
N GLY A 43 2.58 17.68 -5.66
CA GLY A 43 1.45 18.57 -5.94
C GLY A 43 0.76 19.08 -4.66
N GLU A 44 -0.38 19.73 -4.85
CA GLU A 44 -1.19 20.26 -3.76
C GLU A 44 -1.95 19.14 -3.05
N HIS A 45 -2.17 19.32 -1.74
CA HIS A 45 -2.98 18.39 -0.96
C HIS A 45 -4.48 18.69 -1.23
N PRO A 46 -5.30 17.68 -1.48
CA PRO A 46 -6.75 17.85 -1.57
C PRO A 46 -7.33 18.47 -0.29
N GLU A 47 -8.22 19.43 -0.44
CA GLU A 47 -8.92 20.03 0.68
C GLU A 47 -9.83 19.02 1.40
N GLY A 48 -10.04 19.20 2.70
CA GLY A 48 -10.93 18.37 3.50
C GLY A 48 -10.32 17.09 4.06
N ALA A 49 -9.11 16.69 3.63
CA ALA A 49 -8.40 15.55 4.20
C ALA A 49 -7.24 15.99 5.10
N GLN A 50 -6.94 15.20 6.12
CA GLN A 50 -5.71 15.33 6.91
C GLN A 50 -4.57 14.59 6.22
N PHE A 51 -3.34 15.11 6.33
CA PHE A 51 -2.15 14.49 5.74
C PHE A 51 -1.04 14.32 6.76
N THR A 52 -0.40 13.16 6.72
CA THR A 52 0.85 12.89 7.44
C THR A 52 1.87 12.33 6.47
N VAL A 53 2.92 13.10 6.21
CA VAL A 53 4.05 12.66 5.37
C VAL A 53 5.06 11.94 6.26
N LEU A 54 5.19 10.63 6.06
CA LEU A 54 6.11 9.76 6.80
C LEU A 54 7.41 9.60 5.99
N GLU A 55 8.18 10.66 5.89
CA GLU A 55 9.42 10.66 5.11
C GLU A 55 10.35 9.51 5.49
N SER A 56 10.83 8.77 4.50
CA SER A 56 11.95 7.86 4.65
C SER A 56 13.23 8.61 4.32
N PRO A 57 14.26 8.56 5.18
CA PRO A 57 15.51 9.27 4.91
C PRO A 57 16.06 8.84 3.55
N LYS A 58 16.35 9.81 2.69
CA LYS A 58 17.02 9.61 1.40
C LYS A 58 18.52 9.28 1.62
N ILE A 59 18.81 8.39 2.57
CA ILE A 59 20.18 8.04 2.93
C ILE A 59 20.69 7.04 1.92
N SER A 60 21.54 7.54 1.01
CA SER A 60 22.44 6.78 0.13
C SER A 60 21.76 5.85 -0.91
N LEU A 61 22.34 5.81 -2.10
CA LEU A 61 22.11 4.87 -3.23
C LEU A 61 22.03 3.36 -2.87
N LYS A 62 22.21 2.99 -1.60
CA LYS A 62 22.20 1.62 -1.08
C LYS A 62 20.87 1.17 -0.46
N PHE A 63 19.92 2.06 -0.20
CA PHE A 63 18.62 1.64 0.31
C PHE A 63 17.69 1.27 -0.86
N SER A 64 17.42 -0.02 -0.98
CA SER A 64 16.43 -0.51 -1.94
C SER A 64 15.04 0.05 -1.58
N ASN A 65 14.18 0.26 -2.59
CA ASN A 65 12.77 0.69 -2.40
C ASN A 65 12.03 -0.14 -1.32
N HIS A 66 12.43 -1.40 -1.15
CA HIS A 66 11.91 -2.30 -0.13
C HIS A 66 12.22 -1.81 1.30
N ALA A 67 13.46 -1.41 1.60
CA ALA A 67 13.82 -0.90 2.93
C ALA A 67 13.07 0.42 3.25
N GLN A 68 12.82 1.26 2.24
CA GLN A 68 12.00 2.46 2.40
C GLN A 68 10.54 2.12 2.74
N ASN A 69 9.98 1.10 2.07
CA ASN A 69 8.62 0.65 2.33
C ASN A 69 8.46 0.04 3.72
N GLU A 70 9.46 -0.73 4.19
CA GLU A 70 9.48 -1.22 5.59
C GLU A 70 9.54 -0.09 6.60
N GLN A 71 10.38 0.91 6.37
CA GLN A 71 10.47 2.08 7.27
C GLN A 71 9.16 2.87 7.29
N PHE A 72 8.55 3.09 6.12
CA PHE A 72 7.23 3.72 6.03
C PHE A 72 6.21 2.94 6.84
N HIS A 73 6.12 1.63 6.62
CA HIS A 73 5.19 0.76 7.34
C HIS A 73 5.39 0.83 8.87
N ASN A 74 6.64 0.78 9.35
CA ASN A 74 6.94 0.86 10.78
C ASN A 74 6.48 2.20 11.38
N LYS A 75 6.70 3.32 10.68
CA LYS A 75 6.21 4.64 11.10
C LYS A 75 4.69 4.71 11.05
N LEU A 76 4.08 4.18 9.99
CA LEU A 76 2.63 4.12 9.83
C LEU A 76 1.96 3.39 11.01
N GLN A 77 2.50 2.25 11.43
CA GLN A 77 1.98 1.50 12.57
C GLN A 77 2.01 2.30 13.89
N VAL A 78 3.00 3.18 14.07
CA VAL A 78 3.06 4.09 15.22
C VAL A 78 1.97 5.15 15.12
N GLU A 79 1.76 5.74 13.94
CA GLU A 79 0.75 6.79 13.72
C GLU A 79 -0.68 6.24 13.86
N LEU A 80 -0.94 5.05 13.29
CA LEU A 80 -2.27 4.42 13.39
C LEU A 80 -2.68 4.12 14.84
N LYS A 81 -1.72 3.90 15.76
CA LYS A 81 -2.01 3.69 17.19
C LYS A 81 -2.37 4.96 17.96
N LYS A 82 -2.08 6.14 17.42
CA LYS A 82 -2.34 7.42 18.10
C LYS A 82 -3.81 7.82 18.09
N GLN A 83 -4.59 7.28 17.19
CA GLN A 83 -6.01 7.58 17.03
C GLN A 83 -6.76 6.40 16.42
N ALA A 84 -8.04 6.27 16.74
CA ALA A 84 -8.89 5.23 16.17
C ALA A 84 -9.31 5.60 14.74
N PHE A 85 -9.27 4.61 13.85
CA PHE A 85 -9.85 4.64 12.52
C PHE A 85 -10.91 3.55 12.40
N ASP A 86 -11.96 3.81 11.63
CA ASP A 86 -13.00 2.81 11.35
C ASP A 86 -12.50 1.80 10.30
N VAL A 87 -11.63 2.25 9.38
CA VAL A 87 -11.05 1.41 8.35
C VAL A 87 -9.69 1.94 7.89
N VAL A 88 -8.75 1.03 7.65
CA VAL A 88 -7.41 1.30 7.09
C VAL A 88 -7.35 0.77 5.67
N VAL A 89 -7.28 1.67 4.70
CA VAL A 89 -7.28 1.37 3.25
C VAL A 89 -5.87 1.52 2.70
N GLY A 90 -5.33 0.46 2.11
CA GLY A 90 -4.01 0.47 1.46
C GLY A 90 -4.11 0.51 -0.05
N PHE A 91 -3.31 1.36 -0.67
CA PHE A 91 -3.09 1.43 -2.13
C PHE A 91 -1.80 0.73 -2.55
N ASN A 92 -1.05 0.24 -1.59
CA ASN A 92 0.10 -0.66 -1.78
C ASN A 92 0.01 -1.79 -0.76
N LYS A 93 0.57 -2.95 -1.11
CA LYS A 93 0.59 -4.12 -0.24
C LYS A 93 1.42 -3.82 1.01
N MET A 94 0.83 -3.99 2.19
CA MET A 94 1.50 -3.87 3.48
C MET A 94 0.67 -4.56 4.58
N PRO A 95 1.28 -4.98 5.70
CA PRO A 95 0.54 -5.55 6.82
C PRO A 95 -0.40 -4.54 7.49
N GLY A 96 -1.49 -5.04 8.09
CA GLY A 96 -2.38 -4.24 8.94
C GLY A 96 -3.41 -3.40 8.19
N LEU A 97 -3.77 -3.79 6.97
CA LEU A 97 -4.86 -3.21 6.20
C LEU A 97 -6.16 -3.93 6.46
N ASP A 98 -7.26 -3.18 6.58
CA ASP A 98 -8.61 -3.73 6.54
C ASP A 98 -9.08 -3.93 5.09
N LEU A 99 -8.66 -3.02 4.19
CA LEU A 99 -8.99 -3.05 2.78
C LEU A 99 -7.75 -2.74 1.92
N TYR A 100 -7.54 -3.53 0.88
CA TYR A 100 -6.49 -3.31 -0.11
C TYR A 100 -7.08 -3.02 -1.49
N TYR A 101 -6.71 -1.87 -2.09
CA TYR A 101 -7.01 -1.55 -3.48
C TYR A 101 -5.97 -2.21 -4.38
N GLY A 102 -6.39 -3.27 -5.06
CA GLY A 102 -5.53 -4.20 -5.77
C GLY A 102 -5.08 -3.69 -7.14
N ALA A 103 -4.25 -2.67 -7.21
CA ALA A 103 -3.69 -2.14 -8.46
C ALA A 103 -2.40 -2.83 -8.91
N ASP A 104 -1.71 -3.54 -8.01
CA ASP A 104 -0.43 -4.19 -8.31
C ASP A 104 -0.64 -5.65 -8.78
N SER A 105 0.22 -6.15 -9.68
CA SER A 105 0.26 -7.57 -10.05
C SER A 105 0.71 -8.46 -8.90
N CYS A 106 0.43 -9.75 -8.98
CA CYS A 106 0.95 -10.76 -8.05
C CYS A 106 2.48 -10.83 -8.15
N TYR A 107 3.18 -10.52 -7.05
CA TYR A 107 4.64 -10.52 -7.06
C TYR A 107 5.21 -11.91 -7.23
N VAL A 108 4.60 -12.91 -6.56
CA VAL A 108 5.04 -14.30 -6.65
C VAL A 108 4.81 -14.86 -8.05
N GLY A 109 3.67 -14.58 -8.66
CA GLY A 109 3.32 -15.10 -9.99
C GLY A 109 3.99 -14.34 -11.14
N ASP A 110 4.07 -13.02 -11.06
CA ASP A 110 4.57 -12.19 -12.16
C ASP A 110 6.08 -11.89 -12.08
N LYS A 111 6.59 -11.51 -10.92
CA LYS A 111 7.98 -11.03 -10.80
C LYS A 111 8.97 -12.11 -10.42
N VAL A 112 8.60 -13.00 -9.49
CA VAL A 112 9.55 -14.00 -8.98
C VAL A 112 10.04 -14.98 -10.05
N PRO A 113 9.21 -15.46 -11.00
CA PRO A 113 9.67 -16.34 -12.08
C PRO A 113 10.73 -15.73 -13.00
N GLN A 114 10.84 -14.40 -13.03
CA GLN A 114 11.82 -13.68 -13.86
C GLN A 114 13.24 -13.68 -13.25
N TYR A 115 13.40 -14.17 -12.00
CA TYR A 115 14.66 -14.21 -11.28
C TYR A 115 15.15 -15.64 -11.04
N PRO A 116 16.49 -15.85 -10.94
CA PRO A 116 17.03 -17.17 -10.55
C PRO A 116 16.56 -17.58 -9.14
N ALA A 117 16.50 -18.88 -8.87
CA ALA A 117 15.98 -19.44 -7.61
C ALA A 117 16.66 -18.85 -6.34
N ILE A 118 17.96 -18.52 -6.43
CA ILE A 118 18.73 -17.89 -5.35
C ILE A 118 18.16 -16.52 -4.93
N TYR A 119 17.39 -15.87 -5.80
CA TYR A 119 16.74 -14.59 -5.48
C TYR A 119 15.83 -14.70 -4.25
N LYS A 120 15.20 -15.85 -4.03
CA LYS A 120 14.33 -16.10 -2.87
C LYS A 120 15.05 -16.01 -1.53
N LEU A 121 16.39 -16.11 -1.51
CA LEU A 121 17.20 -15.96 -0.30
C LEU A 121 17.48 -14.46 0.04
N THR A 122 17.23 -13.55 -0.87
CA THR A 122 17.53 -12.13 -0.69
C THR A 122 16.57 -11.46 0.28
N ARG A 123 17.05 -10.43 1.00
CA ARG A 123 16.21 -9.57 1.84
C ARG A 123 15.11 -8.89 1.02
N ARG A 124 15.39 -8.52 -0.23
CA ARG A 124 14.43 -7.89 -1.12
C ARG A 124 13.25 -8.80 -1.42
N TYR A 125 13.51 -10.09 -1.70
CA TYR A 125 12.44 -11.06 -1.90
C TYR A 125 11.61 -11.23 -0.62
N LYS A 126 12.28 -11.53 0.49
CA LYS A 126 11.62 -11.81 1.77
C LYS A 126 10.67 -10.71 2.20
N GLY A 127 11.09 -9.46 2.08
CA GLY A 127 10.24 -8.37 2.47
C GLY A 127 9.09 -8.07 1.51
N ARG A 128 9.31 -8.18 0.18
CA ARG A 128 8.19 -8.04 -0.76
C ARG A 128 7.18 -9.17 -0.61
N TYR A 129 7.68 -10.39 -0.43
CA TYR A 129 6.86 -11.55 -0.17
C TYR A 129 6.05 -11.40 1.13
N SER A 130 6.69 -10.98 2.23
CA SER A 130 5.99 -10.80 3.51
C SER A 130 4.89 -9.73 3.45
N PHE A 131 5.08 -8.66 2.66
CA PHE A 131 4.04 -7.64 2.45
C PHE A 131 2.87 -8.17 1.62
N GLU A 132 3.16 -8.96 0.59
CA GLU A 132 2.13 -9.59 -0.23
C GLU A 132 1.40 -10.66 0.57
N GLU A 133 2.10 -11.52 1.29
CA GLU A 133 1.52 -12.56 2.12
C GLU A 133 0.64 -12.00 3.26
N ALA A 134 1.02 -10.84 3.82
CA ALA A 134 0.20 -10.18 4.83
C ALA A 134 -1.18 -9.75 4.30
N VAL A 135 -1.29 -9.47 3.00
CA VAL A 135 -2.55 -9.06 2.34
C VAL A 135 -3.32 -10.26 1.81
N PHE A 136 -2.65 -11.21 1.15
CA PHE A 136 -3.29 -12.31 0.41
C PHE A 136 -3.18 -13.66 1.09
N GLY A 137 -2.29 -13.83 2.07
CA GLY A 137 -2.06 -15.12 2.72
C GLY A 137 -3.30 -15.63 3.45
N VAL A 138 -3.41 -16.95 3.62
CA VAL A 138 -4.58 -17.66 4.19
C VAL A 138 -5.05 -17.11 5.54
N LYS A 139 -4.15 -16.48 6.32
CA LYS A 139 -4.48 -15.88 7.63
C LYS A 139 -4.87 -14.40 7.53
N SER A 140 -4.81 -13.81 6.35
CA SER A 140 -5.18 -12.40 6.16
C SER A 140 -6.68 -12.21 6.31
N GLN A 141 -7.07 -11.11 6.94
CA GLN A 141 -8.45 -10.65 7.04
C GLN A 141 -8.69 -9.43 6.16
N THR A 142 -7.70 -9.04 5.37
CA THR A 142 -7.79 -7.89 4.47
C THR A 142 -8.82 -8.15 3.37
N LEU A 143 -9.81 -7.27 3.24
CA LEU A 143 -10.72 -7.27 2.10
C LEU A 143 -9.98 -6.76 0.85
N ILE A 144 -10.08 -7.48 -0.26
CA ILE A 144 -9.35 -7.16 -1.49
C ILE A 144 -10.32 -6.66 -2.56
N LEU A 145 -10.09 -5.45 -3.04
CA LEU A 145 -10.75 -4.90 -4.22
C LEU A 145 -9.90 -5.19 -5.46
N SER A 146 -10.17 -6.30 -6.13
CA SER A 146 -9.51 -6.64 -7.39
C SER A 146 -10.04 -5.82 -8.53
N LEU A 147 -9.17 -5.31 -9.42
CA LEU A 147 -9.55 -4.50 -10.57
C LEU A 147 -10.00 -5.34 -11.78
N SER A 148 -9.72 -6.64 -11.77
CA SER A 148 -10.14 -7.57 -12.84
C SER A 148 -10.22 -9.01 -12.34
N GLU A 149 -11.05 -9.82 -13.00
CA GLU A 149 -11.14 -11.26 -12.74
C GLU A 149 -9.81 -11.98 -13.01
N ARG A 150 -9.04 -11.53 -14.00
CA ARG A 150 -7.70 -12.06 -14.27
C ARG A 150 -6.78 -11.89 -13.05
N GLN A 151 -6.75 -10.70 -12.48
CA GLN A 151 -5.93 -10.40 -11.31
C GLN A 151 -6.38 -11.22 -10.09
N LYS A 152 -7.70 -11.33 -9.89
CA LYS A 152 -8.26 -12.16 -8.82
C LYS A 152 -7.82 -13.62 -8.98
N SER A 153 -7.95 -14.20 -10.18
CA SER A 153 -7.52 -15.58 -10.46
C SER A 153 -6.03 -15.78 -10.23
N GLU A 154 -5.20 -14.81 -10.61
CA GLU A 154 -3.76 -14.84 -10.38
C GLU A 154 -3.42 -14.93 -8.89
N TYR A 155 -4.06 -14.12 -8.05
CA TYR A 155 -3.84 -14.21 -6.60
C TYR A 155 -4.36 -15.52 -6.01
N GLN A 156 -5.50 -16.03 -6.46
CA GLN A 156 -6.05 -17.32 -6.01
C GLN A 156 -5.20 -18.53 -6.39
N GLU A 157 -4.35 -18.42 -7.41
CA GLU A 157 -3.41 -19.48 -7.79
C GLU A 157 -2.24 -19.61 -6.81
N TYR A 158 -1.79 -18.50 -6.20
CA TYR A 158 -0.56 -18.46 -5.39
C TYR A 158 -0.83 -18.33 -3.88
N TYR A 159 -2.04 -17.97 -3.46
CA TYR A 159 -2.47 -17.75 -2.07
C TYR A 159 -3.82 -18.40 -1.76
#